data_914e595635a83602d33890eb6f3bf1a2
#
_entry.id   914e595635a83602d33890eb6f3bf1a2
#
_cell.length_a   1.000
_cell.length_b   1.000
_cell.length_c   1.000
_cell.angle_alpha   90.00
_cell.angle_beta   90.00
_cell.angle_gamma   90.00
#
_symmetry.space_group_name_H-M   'P 1'
#
loop_
_entity.id
_entity.type
_entity.pdbx_description
1 polymer ?
#
loop_
_entity_poly.entity_id
_entity_poly.type
_entity_poly.pdbx_seq_one_letter_code
_entity_poly.pdbx_strand_id
1 'polypeptide(L)'
;MNGFVKDIESIAVKNNDFRRVLYTAKYSQLVVMSLAPSEEIGEEIHKLDQFFRVEEGSGEAVLEGVRTPIASGFAIIVPAGTNHNIINTGRVSMKLYTLYSPPNHRDGVVHHTRNDAEQDDERFAGLTTE
;
A
#
# COMPACT_ATOMS: atom_id res chain seq x y z
N MET A 1 15.40 3.20 -19.74
CA MET A 1 14.45 3.30 -18.60
C MET A 1 13.68 4.60 -18.69
N ASN A 2 12.36 4.50 -18.70
CA ASN A 2 11.50 5.67 -18.78
C ASN A 2 11.01 6.16 -17.41
N GLY A 3 11.05 5.31 -16.42
CA GLY A 3 10.53 5.63 -15.10
C GLY A 3 9.01 5.72 -15.08
N PHE A 4 8.46 6.33 -14.03
CA PHE A 4 7.03 6.48 -13.82
C PHE A 4 6.71 7.95 -13.59
N VAL A 5 5.92 8.54 -14.51
CA VAL A 5 5.47 9.94 -14.42
C VAL A 5 4.00 9.97 -14.80
N LYS A 6 3.12 9.89 -13.79
CA LYS A 6 1.66 9.86 -13.98
C LYS A 6 0.97 10.54 -12.81
N ASP A 7 -0.29 10.88 -12.99
CA ASP A 7 -1.14 11.44 -11.95
C ASP A 7 -1.51 10.33 -10.94
N ILE A 8 -0.72 10.20 -9.89
CA ILE A 8 -0.91 9.14 -8.89
C ILE A 8 -2.20 9.30 -8.10
N GLU A 9 -2.62 10.53 -7.83
CA GLU A 9 -3.89 10.77 -7.13
C GLU A 9 -5.05 10.20 -7.94
N SER A 10 -5.13 10.51 -9.22
CA SER A 10 -6.17 10.01 -10.11
C SER A 10 -6.16 8.48 -10.18
N ILE A 11 -4.98 7.88 -10.30
CA ILE A 11 -4.85 6.42 -10.37
C ILE A 11 -5.32 5.78 -9.06
N ALA A 12 -4.91 6.32 -7.92
CA ALA A 12 -5.28 5.80 -6.62
C ALA A 12 -6.79 5.89 -6.37
N VAL A 13 -7.39 7.04 -6.67
CA VAL A 13 -8.83 7.27 -6.46
C VAL A 13 -9.67 6.34 -7.33
N LYS A 14 -9.24 6.05 -8.55
CA LYS A 14 -9.96 5.17 -9.48
C LYS A 14 -9.68 3.69 -9.25
N ASN A 15 -8.67 3.34 -8.46
CA ASN A 15 -8.32 1.96 -8.23
C ASN A 15 -9.35 1.27 -7.32
N ASN A 16 -9.83 0.10 -7.73
CA ASN A 16 -10.74 -0.72 -6.94
C ASN A 16 -10.09 -2.05 -6.49
N ASP A 17 -8.85 -2.29 -6.88
CA ASP A 17 -8.15 -3.50 -6.46
C ASP A 17 -7.61 -3.34 -5.04
N PHE A 18 -7.64 -4.41 -4.27
CA PHE A 18 -7.02 -4.40 -2.95
C PHE A 18 -5.56 -3.97 -3.04
N ARG A 19 -4.82 -4.54 -4.00
CA ARG A 19 -3.41 -4.21 -4.25
C ARG A 19 -3.10 -4.28 -5.73
N ARG A 20 -2.41 -3.25 -6.22
CA ARG A 20 -1.91 -3.25 -7.61
C ARG A 20 -0.52 -2.64 -7.63
N VAL A 21 0.47 -3.42 -8.01
CA VAL A 21 1.83 -2.92 -8.21
C VAL A 21 1.86 -2.10 -9.51
N LEU A 22 2.23 -0.84 -9.40
CA LEU A 22 2.30 0.06 -10.56
C LEU A 22 3.68 0.13 -11.19
N TYR A 23 4.73 0.17 -10.35
CA TYR A 23 6.08 0.31 -10.85
C TYR A 23 7.07 -0.21 -9.82
N THR A 24 7.98 -1.05 -10.29
CA THR A 24 9.07 -1.60 -9.47
C THR A 24 10.39 -1.07 -10.00
N ALA A 25 11.02 -0.19 -9.23
CA ALA A 25 12.38 0.26 -9.48
C ALA A 25 13.36 -0.62 -8.68
N LYS A 26 14.65 -0.33 -8.80
CA LYS A 26 15.67 -1.13 -8.12
C LYS A 26 15.57 -1.03 -6.59
N TYR A 27 15.29 0.16 -6.05
CA TYR A 27 15.29 0.43 -4.61
C TYR A 27 13.96 0.90 -4.06
N SER A 28 12.93 0.96 -4.88
CA SER A 28 11.59 1.34 -4.43
C SER A 28 10.52 0.74 -5.31
N GLN A 29 9.31 0.62 -4.77
CA GLN A 29 8.18 0.04 -5.49
C GLN A 29 6.91 0.81 -5.14
N LEU A 30 6.19 1.25 -6.18
CA LEU A 30 4.95 2.00 -6.03
C LEU A 30 3.75 1.06 -6.20
N VAL A 31 2.85 1.10 -5.24
CA VAL A 31 1.67 0.23 -5.17
C VAL A 31 0.45 1.06 -4.81
N VAL A 32 -0.67 0.85 -5.49
CA VAL A 32 -1.95 1.43 -5.10
C VAL A 32 -2.80 0.39 -4.40
N MET A 33 -3.61 0.82 -3.44
CA MET A 33 -4.50 -0.04 -2.69
C MET A 33 -5.87 0.60 -2.49
N SER A 34 -6.89 -0.24 -2.37
CA SER A 34 -8.24 0.16 -2.01
C SER A 34 -8.72 -0.76 -0.89
N LEU A 35 -9.12 -0.16 0.23
CA LEU A 35 -9.68 -0.89 1.37
C LEU A 35 -11.17 -0.57 1.46
N ALA A 36 -12.01 -1.59 1.42
CA ALA A 36 -13.45 -1.43 1.66
C ALA A 36 -13.71 -1.05 3.12
N PRO A 37 -14.87 -0.48 3.44
CA PRO A 37 -15.22 -0.20 4.85
C PRO A 37 -15.04 -1.42 5.74
N SER A 38 -14.44 -1.23 6.89
CA SER A 38 -14.08 -2.26 7.89
C SER A 38 -12.93 -3.18 7.47
N GLU A 39 -12.40 -3.03 6.28
CA GLU A 39 -11.26 -3.81 5.81
C GLU A 39 -9.96 -3.22 6.33
N GLU A 40 -8.96 -4.09 6.50
CA GLU A 40 -7.63 -3.69 6.92
C GLU A 40 -6.57 -4.37 6.06
N ILE A 41 -5.37 -3.81 6.04
CA ILE A 41 -4.24 -4.45 5.37
C ILE A 41 -3.84 -5.72 6.12
N GLY A 42 -3.86 -5.66 7.43
CA GLY A 42 -3.40 -6.71 8.33
C GLY A 42 -2.12 -6.30 9.04
N GLU A 43 -1.92 -6.84 10.22
CA GLU A 43 -0.74 -6.55 11.02
C GLU A 43 0.51 -7.14 10.36
N GLU A 44 1.52 -6.32 10.12
CA GLU A 44 2.74 -6.71 9.41
C GLU A 44 3.98 -6.09 10.03
N ILE A 45 5.12 -6.78 9.84
CA ILE A 45 6.45 -6.26 10.13
C ILE A 45 7.28 -6.50 8.89
N HIS A 46 7.88 -5.45 8.34
CA HIS A 46 8.76 -5.56 7.16
C HIS A 46 10.19 -5.19 7.52
N LYS A 47 11.15 -5.77 6.79
CA LYS A 47 12.58 -5.42 6.89
C LYS A 47 12.94 -4.25 5.98
N LEU A 48 11.95 -3.50 5.54
CA LEU A 48 12.09 -2.38 4.62
C LEU A 48 11.33 -1.19 5.18
N ASP A 49 11.61 0.00 4.65
CA ASP A 49 10.85 1.19 4.97
C ASP A 49 9.61 1.24 4.08
N GLN A 50 8.51 1.74 4.63
CA GLN A 50 7.26 1.87 3.90
C GLN A 50 6.67 3.25 4.12
N PHE A 51 6.20 3.86 3.03
CA PHE A 51 5.49 5.13 3.04
C PHE A 51 4.08 4.90 2.54
N PHE A 52 3.08 5.48 3.22
CA PHE A 52 1.70 5.49 2.77
C PHE A 52 1.21 6.93 2.61
N ARG A 53 0.37 7.15 1.61
CA ARG A 53 -0.38 8.38 1.45
C ARG A 53 -1.85 8.05 1.24
N VAL A 54 -2.73 8.64 2.07
CA VAL A 54 -4.19 8.50 1.90
C VAL A 54 -4.68 9.58 0.95
N GLU A 55 -5.33 9.17 -0.14
CA GLU A 55 -5.91 10.08 -1.12
C GLU A 55 -7.40 10.31 -0.90
N GLU A 56 -8.12 9.29 -0.39
CA GLU A 56 -9.55 9.38 -0.17
C GLU A 56 -9.96 8.48 0.98
N GLY A 57 -10.94 8.92 1.77
CA GLY A 57 -11.45 8.14 2.88
C GLY A 57 -10.74 8.48 4.19
N SER A 58 -11.05 7.70 5.22
CA SER A 58 -10.51 7.88 6.58
C SER A 58 -10.39 6.55 7.29
N GLY A 59 -9.55 6.51 8.29
CA GLY A 59 -9.35 5.30 9.07
C GLY A 59 -8.34 5.51 10.19
N GLU A 60 -7.59 4.46 10.49
CA GLU A 60 -6.56 4.49 11.52
C GLU A 60 -5.26 3.87 11.01
N ALA A 61 -4.14 4.48 11.37
CA ALA A 61 -2.82 3.87 11.28
C ALA A 61 -2.45 3.34 12.67
N VAL A 62 -1.95 2.12 12.73
CA VAL A 62 -1.51 1.50 13.99
C VAL A 62 -0.02 1.21 13.86
N LEU A 63 0.81 1.90 14.63
CA LEU A 63 2.26 1.70 14.67
C LEU A 63 2.67 1.32 16.09
N GLU A 64 3.23 0.12 16.24
CA GLU A 64 3.62 -0.42 17.57
C GLU A 64 2.48 -0.30 18.59
N GLY A 65 1.26 -0.63 18.16
CA GLY A 65 0.07 -0.58 19.00
C GLY A 65 -0.55 0.79 19.20
N VAL A 66 0.10 1.86 18.74
CA VAL A 66 -0.42 3.23 18.88
C VAL A 66 -1.34 3.53 17.68
N ARG A 67 -2.59 3.85 17.98
CA ARG A 67 -3.62 4.16 16.98
C ARG A 67 -3.67 5.66 16.73
N THR A 68 -3.60 6.04 15.46
CA THR A 68 -3.69 7.45 15.04
C THR A 68 -4.75 7.57 13.96
N PRO A 69 -5.77 8.45 14.12
CA PRO A 69 -6.74 8.71 13.06
C PRO A 69 -6.03 9.29 11.83
N ILE A 70 -6.41 8.80 10.66
CA ILE A 70 -5.88 9.27 9.38
C ILE A 70 -7.03 9.59 8.43
N ALA A 71 -6.77 10.48 7.48
CA ALA A 71 -7.74 10.89 6.48
C ALA A 71 -7.00 11.33 5.22
N SER A 72 -7.76 11.76 4.21
CA SER A 72 -7.20 12.30 2.96
C SER A 72 -6.11 13.33 3.24
N GLY A 73 -4.96 13.18 2.58
CA GLY A 73 -3.80 14.06 2.74
C GLY A 73 -2.78 13.61 3.78
N PHE A 74 -3.09 12.59 4.58
CA PHE A 74 -2.14 12.08 5.58
C PHE A 74 -1.07 11.21 4.93
N ALA A 75 0.15 11.41 5.41
CA ALA A 75 1.28 10.54 5.12
C ALA A 75 1.61 9.70 6.35
N ILE A 76 1.97 8.44 6.13
CA ILE A 76 2.42 7.54 7.20
C ILE A 76 3.77 6.98 6.77
N ILE A 77 4.77 7.12 7.63
CA ILE A 77 6.09 6.50 7.41
C ILE A 77 6.25 5.39 8.43
N VAL A 78 6.48 4.19 7.92
CA VAL A 78 6.70 2.99 8.74
C VAL A 78 8.16 2.58 8.59
N PRO A 79 9.00 2.86 9.59
CA PRO A 79 10.40 2.42 9.55
C PRO A 79 10.51 0.90 9.55
N ALA A 80 11.58 0.38 8.94
CA ALA A 80 11.86 -1.05 8.95
C ALA A 80 11.79 -1.62 10.36
N GLY A 81 11.15 -2.78 10.52
CA GLY A 81 11.01 -3.45 11.81
C GLY A 81 9.84 -2.98 12.66
N THR A 82 9.05 -2.03 12.19
CA THR A 82 7.89 -1.51 12.93
C THR A 82 6.66 -2.36 12.66
N ASN A 83 6.05 -2.88 13.74
CA ASN A 83 4.77 -3.57 13.64
C ASN A 83 3.68 -2.55 13.31
N HIS A 84 2.92 -2.77 12.24
CA HIS A 84 1.98 -1.78 11.72
C HIS A 84 0.77 -2.39 11.05
N ASN A 85 -0.30 -1.58 10.96
CA ASN A 85 -1.52 -1.91 10.25
C ASN A 85 -2.20 -0.61 9.79
N ILE A 86 -2.95 -0.70 8.71
CA ILE A 86 -3.84 0.37 8.25
C ILE A 86 -5.25 -0.21 8.20
N ILE A 87 -6.19 0.47 8.84
CA ILE A 87 -7.57 0.00 9.01
C ILE A 87 -8.53 1.07 8.47
N ASN A 88 -9.45 0.65 7.60
CA ASN A 88 -10.52 1.54 7.16
C ASN A 88 -11.66 1.51 8.18
N THR A 89 -11.76 2.57 8.99
CA THR A 89 -12.83 2.74 9.98
C THR A 89 -13.95 3.65 9.46
N GLY A 90 -13.85 4.11 8.22
CA GLY A 90 -14.82 5.00 7.59
C GLY A 90 -15.95 4.25 6.91
N ARG A 91 -16.78 5.01 6.18
CA ARG A 91 -17.97 4.51 5.49
C ARG A 91 -17.79 4.35 3.99
N VAL A 92 -16.70 4.85 3.46
CA VAL A 92 -16.35 4.74 2.03
C VAL A 92 -15.04 4.02 1.89
N SER A 93 -14.74 3.55 0.68
CA SER A 93 -13.44 2.92 0.43
C SER A 93 -12.30 3.90 0.70
N MET A 94 -11.25 3.40 1.35
CA MET A 94 -10.02 4.16 1.53
C MET A 94 -9.12 3.93 0.32
N LYS A 95 -8.75 5.01 -0.34
CA LYS A 95 -7.86 4.98 -1.50
C LYS A 95 -6.50 5.49 -1.08
N LEU A 96 -5.47 4.69 -1.31
CA LEU A 96 -4.13 5.04 -0.88
C LEU A 96 -3.10 4.49 -1.85
N TYR A 97 -1.88 5.03 -1.75
CA TYR A 97 -0.73 4.41 -2.37
C TYR A 97 0.39 4.25 -1.35
N THR A 98 1.28 3.34 -1.66
CA THR A 98 2.40 3.02 -0.77
C THR A 98 3.68 2.84 -1.57
N LEU A 99 4.80 3.20 -0.96
CA LEU A 99 6.13 2.97 -1.49
C LEU A 99 6.88 2.05 -0.55
N TYR A 100 7.36 0.95 -1.09
CA TYR A 100 8.26 0.03 -0.38
C TYR A 100 9.71 0.34 -0.78
N SER A 101 10.60 0.43 0.17
CA SER A 101 12.02 0.70 -0.07
C SER A 101 12.88 -0.24 0.77
N PRO A 102 13.44 -1.29 0.17
CA PRO A 102 13.37 -1.76 -1.22
C PRO A 102 12.01 -2.40 -1.59
N PRO A 103 11.85 -2.86 -2.84
CA PRO A 103 10.61 -3.53 -3.27
C PRO A 103 10.23 -4.72 -2.39
N ASN A 104 8.94 -4.97 -2.24
CA ASN A 104 8.39 -6.04 -1.43
C ASN A 104 7.64 -7.10 -2.24
N HIS A 105 6.94 -6.69 -3.28
CA HIS A 105 6.10 -7.58 -4.09
C HIS A 105 6.77 -7.93 -5.42
N ARG A 106 6.32 -9.04 -6.02
CA ARG A 106 6.68 -9.37 -7.39
C ARG A 106 6.13 -8.27 -8.32
N ASP A 107 6.90 -7.88 -9.31
CA ASP A 107 6.48 -6.86 -10.26
C ASP A 107 5.18 -7.29 -10.97
N GLY A 108 4.28 -6.34 -11.16
CA GLY A 108 3.03 -6.55 -11.87
C GLY A 108 1.92 -7.27 -11.09
N VAL A 109 2.13 -7.56 -9.81
CA VAL A 109 1.10 -8.20 -8.98
C VAL A 109 -0.17 -7.37 -8.93
N VAL A 110 -1.31 -8.06 -9.11
CA VAL A 110 -2.64 -7.48 -8.90
C VAL A 110 -3.44 -8.45 -8.05
N HIS A 111 -3.89 -7.97 -6.89
CA HIS A 111 -4.83 -8.69 -6.04
C HIS A 111 -6.15 -7.91 -6.04
N HIS A 112 -7.20 -8.49 -6.62
CA HIS A 112 -8.50 -7.81 -6.69
C HIS A 112 -9.14 -7.69 -5.31
N THR A 113 -8.92 -8.69 -4.44
CA THR A 113 -9.47 -8.74 -3.09
C THR A 113 -8.39 -9.01 -2.06
N ARG A 114 -8.70 -8.71 -0.79
CA ARG A 114 -7.80 -9.06 0.32
C ARG A 114 -7.59 -10.58 0.40
N ASN A 115 -8.65 -11.36 0.14
CA ASN A 115 -8.55 -12.81 0.14
C ASN A 115 -7.59 -13.30 -0.94
N ASP A 116 -7.60 -12.70 -2.14
CA ASP A 116 -6.63 -13.05 -3.19
C ASP A 116 -5.20 -12.82 -2.72
N ALA A 117 -4.97 -11.71 -2.00
CA ALA A 117 -3.66 -11.40 -1.45
C ALA A 117 -3.22 -12.42 -0.40
N GLU A 118 -4.13 -12.86 0.47
CA GLU A 118 -3.84 -13.86 1.51
C GLU A 118 -3.50 -15.23 0.93
N GLN A 119 -4.04 -15.56 -0.26
CA GLN A 119 -3.82 -16.83 -0.93
C GLN A 119 -2.56 -16.84 -1.80
N ASP A 120 -1.94 -15.70 -2.02
CA ASP A 120 -0.76 -15.56 -2.90
C ASP A 120 0.49 -15.31 -2.05
N ASP A 121 1.43 -16.25 -2.10
CA ASP A 121 2.69 -16.19 -1.36
C ASP A 121 3.82 -15.56 -2.21
N GLU A 122 3.46 -14.58 -3.04
CA GLU A 122 4.40 -13.87 -3.92
C GLU A 122 5.34 -12.94 -3.15
N ARG A 123 6.48 -12.64 -3.73
CA ARG A 123 7.44 -11.68 -3.20
C ARG A 123 8.34 -11.13 -4.29
N PHE A 124 8.98 -10.01 -4.01
CA PHE A 124 9.98 -9.45 -4.91
C PHE A 124 11.14 -10.43 -5.10
N ALA A 125 11.45 -10.74 -6.36
CA ALA A 125 12.50 -11.69 -6.75
C ALA A 125 13.59 -11.02 -7.60
N GLY A 126 13.74 -9.71 -7.50
CA GLY A 126 14.79 -8.96 -8.21
C GLY A 126 14.40 -8.41 -9.57
N LEU A 127 13.19 -8.72 -10.07
CA LEU A 127 12.74 -8.22 -11.36
C LEU A 127 12.06 -6.85 -11.21
N THR A 128 12.55 -5.89 -11.96
CA THR A 128 11.98 -4.54 -12.04
C THR A 128 11.06 -4.42 -13.24
N THR A 129 10.28 -3.32 -13.28
CA THR A 129 9.37 -3.06 -14.39
C THR A 129 10.11 -2.89 -15.72
N GLU A 130 11.32 -2.37 -15.65
CA GLU A 130 12.15 -2.14 -16.87
C GLU A 130 13.50 -2.80 -16.79
#